data_63d31271db1144bd79bbf1fcf703b168
#
_entry.id   63d31271db1144bd79bbf1fcf703b168
#
_cell.length_a   1.000
_cell.length_b   1.000
_cell.length_c   1.000
_cell.angle_alpha   90.00
_cell.angle_beta   90.00
_cell.angle_gamma   90.00
#
_symmetry.space_group_name_H-M   'P 1'
#
loop_
_entity.id
_entity.type
_entity.pdbx_description
1 polymer ?
#
loop_
_entity_poly.entity_id
_entity_poly.type
_entity_poly.pdbx_seq_one_letter_code
_entity_poly.pdbx_strand_id
1 'polypeptide(L)'
;MRKIGYYEYNPVIYPRKLCVAIGMNQDDANNCFKGRNGERLIVDFRDSDALTFDSVIQKKDGKYTVFVNFANKSVMTMGICSHEASHICDAIEEDIGMKHGGEPSAYLIGWISSCINKARLGIGDFVEIKDRGK
;
A
#
# COMPACT_ATOMS: atom_id res chain seq x y z
N MET A 1 -4.79 18.54 14.74
CA MET A 1 -4.74 17.10 14.97
C MET A 1 -4.45 16.36 13.67
N ARG A 2 -3.55 15.40 13.73
CA ARG A 2 -3.13 14.67 12.54
C ARG A 2 -4.11 13.55 12.20
N LYS A 3 -4.53 13.49 10.94
CA LYS A 3 -5.39 12.41 10.45
C LYS A 3 -4.58 11.15 10.19
N ILE A 4 -5.11 10.01 10.60
CA ILE A 4 -4.52 8.70 10.33
C ILE A 4 -5.44 7.96 9.37
N GLY A 5 -4.84 7.35 8.36
CA GLY A 5 -5.55 6.59 7.37
C GLY A 5 -4.65 6.21 6.21
N TYR A 6 -5.22 6.04 5.06
CA TYR A 6 -4.46 5.63 3.88
C TYR A 6 -5.07 6.20 2.62
N TYR A 7 -4.25 6.32 1.57
CA TYR A 7 -4.69 6.75 0.25
C TYR A 7 -5.00 5.54 -0.61
N GLU A 8 -6.12 5.59 -1.35
CA GLU A 8 -6.50 4.55 -2.30
C GLU A 8 -6.22 5.01 -3.72
N TYR A 9 -5.64 4.12 -4.52
CA TYR A 9 -5.41 4.37 -5.94
C TYR A 9 -5.90 3.16 -6.72
N ASN A 10 -6.77 3.40 -7.69
CA ASN A 10 -7.38 2.34 -8.50
C ASN A 10 -6.72 2.31 -9.87
N PRO A 11 -6.03 1.22 -10.25
CA PRO A 11 -5.38 1.13 -11.56
C PRO A 11 -6.36 0.92 -12.71
N VAL A 12 -7.64 0.74 -12.44
CA VAL A 12 -8.72 0.57 -13.42
C VAL A 12 -8.60 -0.72 -14.21
N ILE A 13 -7.49 -0.93 -14.93
CA ILE A 13 -7.29 -2.10 -15.80
C ILE A 13 -6.72 -3.31 -15.07
N TYR A 14 -6.28 -3.15 -13.83
CA TYR A 14 -5.78 -4.26 -13.01
C TYR A 14 -6.75 -4.54 -11.86
N PRO A 15 -6.84 -5.80 -11.40
CA PRO A 15 -7.89 -6.17 -10.43
C PRO A 15 -7.61 -5.75 -8.98
N ARG A 16 -6.46 -5.15 -8.71
CA ARG A 16 -6.06 -4.79 -7.35
C ARG A 16 -5.93 -3.29 -7.17
N LYS A 17 -6.55 -2.78 -6.11
CA LYS A 17 -6.27 -1.41 -5.65
C LYS A 17 -4.91 -1.37 -4.97
N LEU A 18 -4.30 -0.19 -4.98
CA LEU A 18 -3.12 0.11 -4.18
C LEU A 18 -3.53 1.03 -3.04
N CYS A 19 -3.21 0.64 -1.82
CA CYS A 19 -3.44 1.46 -0.64
C CYS A 19 -2.08 1.85 -0.05
N VAL A 20 -1.87 3.14 0.16
CA VAL A 20 -0.61 3.69 0.67
C VAL A 20 -0.87 4.43 1.97
N ALA A 21 -0.24 4.00 3.06
CA ALA A 21 -0.33 4.63 4.35
C ALA A 21 1.02 5.15 4.80
N ILE A 22 1.00 6.17 5.64
CA ILE A 22 2.20 6.77 6.21
C ILE A 22 1.96 6.91 7.71
N GLY A 23 2.73 6.16 8.51
CA GLY A 23 2.66 6.24 9.95
C GLY A 23 1.56 5.43 10.62
N MET A 24 1.03 4.40 9.95
CA MET A 24 0.11 3.49 10.61
C MET A 24 0.85 2.58 11.57
N ASN A 25 0.28 2.36 12.76
CA ASN A 25 0.77 1.33 13.66
C ASN A 25 0.02 0.02 13.41
N GLN A 26 0.35 -1.02 14.16
CA GLN A 26 -0.25 -2.34 13.99
C GLN A 26 -1.77 -2.34 14.20
N ASP A 27 -2.26 -1.62 15.21
CA ASP A 27 -3.70 -1.55 15.47
C ASP A 27 -4.42 -0.82 14.34
N ASP A 28 -3.85 0.28 13.85
CA ASP A 28 -4.42 1.03 12.73
C ASP A 28 -4.53 0.14 11.49
N ALA A 29 -3.46 -0.59 11.17
CA ALA A 29 -3.45 -1.48 10.00
C ALA A 29 -4.51 -2.57 10.14
N ASN A 30 -4.64 -3.17 11.30
CA ASN A 30 -5.60 -4.24 11.53
C ASN A 30 -7.04 -3.75 11.65
N ASN A 31 -7.26 -2.45 11.87
CA ASN A 31 -8.59 -1.86 11.78
C ASN A 31 -9.06 -1.73 10.33
N CYS A 32 -8.13 -1.62 9.39
CA CYS A 32 -8.45 -1.37 7.98
C CYS A 32 -8.32 -2.62 7.10
N PHE A 33 -7.40 -3.52 7.45
CA PHE A 33 -7.04 -4.66 6.59
C PHE A 33 -6.90 -5.94 7.41
N LYS A 34 -7.08 -7.06 6.72
CA LYS A 34 -6.76 -8.39 7.26
C LYS A 34 -6.07 -9.20 6.17
N GLY A 35 -5.35 -10.24 6.55
CA GLY A 35 -4.71 -11.13 5.59
C GLY A 35 -5.73 -11.93 4.79
N ARG A 36 -5.25 -12.63 3.75
CA ARG A 36 -6.12 -13.42 2.85
C ARG A 36 -6.98 -14.43 3.59
N ASN A 37 -6.43 -15.01 4.65
CA ASN A 37 -7.12 -16.04 5.44
C ASN A 37 -7.70 -15.47 6.74
N GLY A 38 -7.85 -14.14 6.82
CA GLY A 38 -8.40 -13.47 7.98
C GLY A 38 -7.40 -13.19 9.08
N GLU A 39 -6.12 -13.48 8.86
CA GLU A 39 -5.08 -13.28 9.87
C GLU A 39 -4.78 -11.81 10.10
N ARG A 40 -4.23 -11.52 11.28
CA ARG A 40 -3.80 -10.17 11.63
C ARG A 40 -2.50 -9.82 10.91
N LEU A 41 -2.36 -8.55 10.54
CA LEU A 41 -1.12 -8.05 9.95
C LEU A 41 -0.12 -7.72 11.05
N ILE A 42 1.15 -7.98 10.78
CA ILE A 42 2.25 -7.62 11.68
C ILE A 42 2.96 -6.41 11.08
N VAL A 43 2.87 -5.27 11.76
CA VAL A 43 3.52 -4.03 11.34
C VAL A 43 4.68 -3.77 12.29
N ASP A 44 5.90 -4.03 11.82
CA ASP A 44 7.10 -3.91 12.62
C ASP A 44 8.17 -3.20 11.81
N PHE A 45 8.57 -2.02 12.25
CA PHE A 45 9.56 -1.20 11.56
C PHE A 45 10.97 -1.28 12.16
N ARG A 46 11.25 -2.29 13.02
CA ARG A 46 12.59 -2.40 13.61
C ARG A 46 13.66 -2.67 12.55
N ASP A 47 13.31 -3.46 11.52
CA ASP A 47 14.28 -3.89 10.51
C ASP A 47 14.08 -3.22 9.16
N SER A 48 13.03 -2.42 8.99
CA SER A 48 12.77 -1.76 7.72
C SER A 48 11.92 -0.50 7.93
N ASP A 49 12.05 0.44 7.01
CA ASP A 49 11.32 1.71 7.07
C ASP A 49 9.96 1.64 6.38
N ALA A 50 9.69 0.57 5.66
CA ALA A 50 8.44 0.38 4.95
C ALA A 50 8.11 -1.11 4.87
N LEU A 51 6.82 -1.42 4.80
CA LEU A 51 6.33 -2.78 4.68
C LEU A 51 5.28 -2.85 3.58
N THR A 52 5.45 -3.79 2.66
CA THR A 52 4.46 -4.08 1.62
C THR A 52 3.76 -5.39 1.94
N PHE A 53 2.44 -5.34 1.97
CA PHE A 53 1.59 -6.51 2.13
C PHE A 53 0.98 -6.79 0.77
N ASP A 54 1.44 -7.85 0.12
CA ASP A 54 1.14 -8.13 -1.28
C ASP A 54 -0.29 -8.61 -1.52
N SER A 55 -0.96 -9.08 -0.48
CA SER A 55 -2.31 -9.61 -0.64
C SER A 55 -3.07 -9.50 0.68
N VAL A 56 -3.87 -8.47 0.80
CA VAL A 56 -4.71 -8.25 1.98
C VAL A 56 -6.15 -7.95 1.55
N ILE A 57 -7.06 -8.06 2.50
CA ILE A 57 -8.46 -7.76 2.28
C ILE A 57 -8.79 -6.46 3.00
N GLN A 58 -9.34 -5.51 2.26
CA GLN A 58 -9.78 -4.23 2.80
C GLN A 58 -11.09 -4.45 3.56
N LYS A 59 -11.13 -4.12 4.83
CA LYS A 59 -12.29 -4.47 5.68
C LYS A 59 -13.57 -3.74 5.28
N LYS A 60 -13.45 -2.49 4.78
CA LYS A 60 -14.65 -1.71 4.48
C LYS A 60 -15.49 -2.28 3.34
N ASP A 61 -14.90 -3.02 2.41
CA ASP A 61 -15.61 -3.53 1.23
C ASP A 61 -15.27 -4.98 0.87
N GLY A 62 -14.39 -5.61 1.62
CA GLY A 62 -14.00 -7.00 1.38
C GLY A 62 -13.15 -7.23 0.14
N LYS A 63 -12.62 -6.17 -0.47
CA LYS A 63 -11.85 -6.30 -1.70
C LYS A 63 -10.39 -6.62 -1.44
N TYR A 64 -9.80 -7.42 -2.33
CA TYR A 64 -8.37 -7.67 -2.31
C TYR A 64 -7.60 -6.43 -2.74
N THR A 65 -6.50 -6.17 -2.06
CA THR A 65 -5.69 -4.98 -2.32
C THR A 65 -4.22 -5.25 -2.02
N VAL A 66 -3.35 -4.40 -2.55
CA VAL A 66 -1.95 -4.35 -2.15
C VAL A 66 -1.80 -3.15 -1.23
N PHE A 67 -1.23 -3.36 -0.06
CA PHE A 67 -1.10 -2.33 0.97
C PHE A 67 0.36 -2.11 1.31
N VAL A 68 0.81 -0.86 1.24
CA VAL A 68 2.15 -0.47 1.67
C VAL A 68 2.04 0.57 2.77
N ASN A 69 2.83 0.40 3.83
CA ASN A 69 2.86 1.32 4.95
C ASN A 69 4.29 1.79 5.18
N PHE A 70 4.49 3.11 5.14
CA PHE A 70 5.78 3.74 5.44
C PHE A 70 5.77 4.20 6.90
N ALA A 71 6.90 4.07 7.59
CA ALA A 71 6.99 4.46 8.99
C ALA A 71 6.69 5.96 9.19
N ASN A 72 7.20 6.80 8.29
CA ASN A 72 6.93 8.24 8.29
C ASN A 72 7.38 8.82 6.94
N LYS A 73 7.13 10.11 6.72
CA LYS A 73 7.51 10.77 5.46
C LYS A 73 9.01 10.84 5.24
N SER A 74 9.79 10.94 6.30
CA SER A 74 11.23 11.13 6.15
C SER A 74 11.92 9.89 5.57
N VAL A 75 11.32 8.70 5.70
CA VAL A 75 11.88 7.48 5.10
C VAL A 75 11.45 7.29 3.65
N MET A 76 10.57 8.12 3.13
CA MET A 76 10.09 8.02 1.74
C MET A 76 11.09 8.64 0.76
N THR A 77 12.29 8.12 0.78
CA THR A 77 13.32 8.48 -0.19
C THR A 77 13.04 7.79 -1.52
N MET A 78 13.69 8.25 -2.57
CA MET A 78 13.54 7.63 -3.88
C MET A 78 13.91 6.14 -3.83
N GLY A 79 14.99 5.79 -3.13
CA GLY A 79 15.43 4.40 -3.02
C GLY A 79 14.42 3.51 -2.31
N ILE A 80 13.91 3.96 -1.17
CA ILE A 80 12.93 3.18 -0.40
C ILE A 80 11.61 3.06 -1.16
N CYS A 81 11.13 4.17 -1.74
CA CYS A 81 9.90 4.14 -2.53
C CYS A 81 10.02 3.22 -3.75
N SER A 82 11.17 3.22 -4.42
CA SER A 82 11.40 2.34 -5.56
C SER A 82 11.45 0.87 -5.15
N HIS A 83 12.06 0.58 -4.00
CA HIS A 83 12.11 -0.78 -3.45
C HIS A 83 10.70 -1.30 -3.21
N GLU A 84 9.85 -0.51 -2.55
CA GLU A 84 8.47 -0.90 -2.28
C GLU A 84 7.64 -0.98 -3.57
N ALA A 85 7.86 -0.07 -4.51
CA ALA A 85 7.18 -0.11 -5.81
C ALA A 85 7.48 -1.40 -6.56
N SER A 86 8.68 -1.91 -6.45
CA SER A 86 9.06 -3.19 -7.06
C SER A 86 8.26 -4.35 -6.47
N HIS A 87 8.12 -4.40 -5.14
CA HIS A 87 7.31 -5.42 -4.48
C HIS A 87 5.83 -5.34 -4.90
N ILE A 88 5.30 -4.13 -4.97
CA ILE A 88 3.90 -3.91 -5.38
C ILE A 88 3.69 -4.38 -6.83
N CYS A 89 4.63 -4.03 -7.71
CA CYS A 89 4.58 -4.43 -9.11
C CYS A 89 4.58 -5.95 -9.24
N ASP A 90 5.48 -6.63 -8.51
CA ASP A 90 5.56 -8.08 -8.51
C ASP A 90 4.23 -8.71 -8.06
N ALA A 91 3.61 -8.16 -7.03
CA ALA A 91 2.35 -8.66 -6.51
C ALA A 91 1.23 -8.58 -7.56
N ILE A 92 1.12 -7.45 -8.24
CA ILE A 92 0.09 -7.25 -9.26
C ILE A 92 0.36 -8.14 -10.47
N GLU A 93 1.61 -8.21 -10.92
CA GLU A 93 2.00 -9.04 -12.07
C GLU A 93 1.71 -10.52 -11.81
N GLU A 94 2.01 -11.00 -10.62
CA GLU A 94 1.76 -12.37 -10.24
C GLU A 94 0.26 -12.70 -10.27
N ASP A 95 -0.57 -11.79 -9.77
CA ASP A 95 -2.02 -11.98 -9.74
C ASP A 95 -2.64 -12.14 -11.11
N ILE A 96 -2.15 -11.39 -12.09
CA ILE A 96 -2.74 -11.39 -13.43
C ILE A 96 -1.97 -12.27 -14.41
N GLY A 97 -0.92 -12.95 -13.94
CA GLY A 97 -0.09 -13.79 -14.79
C GLY A 97 0.71 -12.99 -15.81
N MET A 98 0.99 -11.73 -15.54
CA MET A 98 1.75 -10.88 -16.45
C MET A 98 3.24 -11.16 -16.33
N LYS A 99 3.90 -11.35 -17.45
CA LYS A 99 5.35 -11.58 -17.47
C LYS A 99 6.08 -10.31 -17.01
N HIS A 100 7.00 -10.48 -16.08
CA HIS A 100 7.82 -9.37 -15.60
C HIS A 100 8.78 -8.89 -16.68
N GLY A 101 8.95 -7.59 -16.77
CA GLY A 101 9.87 -6.95 -17.71
C GLY A 101 9.14 -6.38 -18.91
N GLY A 102 9.87 -5.59 -19.71
CA GLY A 102 9.32 -4.94 -20.90
C GLY A 102 8.44 -3.73 -20.57
N GLU A 103 7.76 -3.22 -21.60
CA GLU A 103 6.99 -1.99 -21.50
C GLU A 103 5.80 -2.09 -20.55
N PRO A 104 5.00 -3.18 -20.52
CA PRO A 104 3.89 -3.26 -19.57
C PRO A 104 4.34 -3.15 -18.11
N SER A 105 5.43 -3.83 -17.73
CA SER A 105 6.00 -3.71 -16.39
C SER A 105 6.48 -2.31 -16.10
N ALA A 106 7.14 -1.68 -17.06
CA ALA A 106 7.66 -0.31 -16.88
C ALA A 106 6.53 0.69 -16.63
N TYR A 107 5.42 0.58 -17.38
CA TYR A 107 4.25 1.44 -17.17
C TYR A 107 3.62 1.20 -15.81
N LEU A 108 3.51 -0.06 -15.38
CA LEU A 108 2.93 -0.41 -14.09
C LEU A 108 3.78 0.15 -12.94
N ILE A 109 5.09 -0.05 -12.99
CA ILE A 109 6.01 0.50 -11.97
C ILE A 109 5.92 2.02 -11.93
N GLY A 110 5.85 2.66 -13.09
CA GLY A 110 5.71 4.11 -13.18
C GLY A 110 4.44 4.61 -12.50
N TRP A 111 3.32 3.92 -12.74
CA TRP A 111 2.04 4.25 -12.11
C TRP A 111 2.14 4.09 -10.58
N ILE A 112 2.70 2.96 -10.11
CA ILE A 112 2.86 2.68 -8.68
C ILE A 112 3.71 3.76 -8.01
N SER A 113 4.85 4.09 -8.63
CA SER A 113 5.76 5.12 -8.12
C SER A 113 5.07 6.47 -8.03
N SER A 114 4.25 6.82 -9.02
CA SER A 114 3.45 8.04 -9.01
C SER A 114 2.45 8.05 -7.87
N CYS A 115 1.79 6.92 -7.60
CA CYS A 115 0.84 6.81 -6.50
C CYS A 115 1.53 7.01 -5.15
N ILE A 116 2.69 6.39 -4.94
CA ILE A 116 3.45 6.55 -3.71
C ILE A 116 3.85 8.01 -3.53
N ASN A 117 4.32 8.66 -4.58
CA ASN A 117 4.69 10.08 -4.52
C ASN A 117 3.48 10.98 -4.24
N LYS A 118 2.34 10.68 -4.84
CA LYS A 118 1.09 11.41 -4.56
C LYS A 118 0.71 11.28 -3.09
N ALA A 119 0.79 10.08 -2.52
CA ALA A 119 0.50 9.86 -1.11
C ALA A 119 1.44 10.69 -0.23
N ARG A 120 2.73 10.73 -0.56
CA ARG A 120 3.71 11.55 0.14
C ARG A 120 3.32 13.03 0.11
N LEU A 121 2.75 13.48 -0.99
CA LEU A 121 2.32 14.87 -1.19
C LEU A 121 0.90 15.14 -0.69
N GLY A 122 0.19 14.12 -0.19
CA GLY A 122 -1.18 14.29 0.29
C GLY A 122 -2.22 14.35 -0.80
N ILE A 123 -1.96 13.76 -1.96
CA ILE A 123 -2.84 13.80 -3.13
C ILE A 123 -3.49 12.43 -3.34
N GLY A 124 -4.81 12.39 -3.41
CA GLY A 124 -5.56 11.16 -3.68
C GLY A 124 -6.76 10.98 -2.76
N ASP A 125 -7.42 9.85 -2.89
CA ASP A 125 -8.59 9.51 -2.08
C ASP A 125 -8.15 9.00 -0.71
N PHE A 126 -8.33 9.83 0.29
CA PHE A 126 -7.91 9.52 1.65
C PHE A 126 -9.04 8.85 2.43
N VAL A 127 -8.77 7.67 2.99
CA VAL A 127 -9.69 6.95 3.86
C VAL A 127 -9.19 7.13 5.30
N GLU A 128 -9.95 7.86 6.07
CA GLU A 128 -9.58 8.19 7.45
C GLU A 128 -10.06 7.12 8.43
N ILE A 129 -9.24 6.79 9.41
CA ILE A 129 -9.63 5.93 10.53
C ILE A 129 -10.34 6.81 11.54
N LYS A 130 -11.66 6.58 11.75
CA LYS A 130 -12.48 7.48 12.57
C LYS A 130 -12.53 7.11 14.04
N ASP A 131 -12.46 5.82 14.36
CA ASP A 131 -12.65 5.34 15.72
C ASP A 131 -11.36 4.90 16.40
N ARG A 132 -10.27 5.53 15.98
CA ARG A 132 -8.95 5.22 16.50
C ARG A 132 -8.86 5.47 18.00
N GLY A 133 -8.36 4.47 18.74
CA GLY A 133 -8.12 4.61 20.17
C GLY A 133 -9.34 4.44 21.06
N LYS A 134 -10.39 3.95 20.53
CA LYS A 134 -11.59 3.65 21.30
C LYS A 134 -11.64 2.25 21.83
#